data_ce8519967e8ab89c17a3dcdaae75c41f
#
_entry.id   ce8519967e8ab89c17a3dcdaae75c41f
#
_cell.length_a   1.000
_cell.length_b   1.000
_cell.length_c   1.000
_cell.angle_alpha   90.00
_cell.angle_beta   90.00
_cell.angle_gamma   90.00
#
_symmetry.space_group_name_H-M   'P 1'
#
loop_
_entity.id
_entity.type
_entity.pdbx_description
1 polymer ?
#
loop_
_entity_poly.entity_id
_entity_poly.type
_entity_poly.pdbx_seq_one_letter_code
_entity_poly.pdbx_strand_id
1 'polypeptide(L)'
;MKLKLDLHDIYNRGSDIDRALRDIIDEAVRIKAKTVEIIPGKGSGALKKRVLRFLDQKEIKALHHRVEKDSDNFGRIIVHFRWK
;
A
#
# COMPACT_ATOMS: atom_id res chain seq x y z
N MET A 1 -0.79 9.73 -12.47
CA MET A 1 -1.45 10.13 -11.23
C MET A 1 -0.86 9.40 -10.04
N LYS A 2 -0.96 10.02 -8.88
CA LYS A 2 -0.42 9.46 -7.66
C LYS A 2 -1.54 9.38 -6.61
N LEU A 3 -1.70 8.23 -5.98
CA LEU A 3 -2.66 8.04 -4.91
C LEU A 3 -1.95 7.93 -3.57
N LYS A 4 -2.67 8.22 -2.50
CA LYS A 4 -2.11 8.17 -1.16
C LYS A 4 -3.12 7.51 -0.23
N LEU A 5 -2.64 6.60 0.61
CA LEU A 5 -3.46 5.94 1.61
C LEU A 5 -2.79 6.05 2.97
N ASP A 6 -3.48 6.68 3.91
CA ASP A 6 -3.00 6.84 5.28
C ASP A 6 -3.77 5.88 6.17
N LEU A 7 -3.06 4.95 6.80
CA LEU A 7 -3.67 3.90 7.63
C LEU A 7 -3.68 4.24 9.11
N HIS A 8 -3.19 5.41 9.48
CA HIS A 8 -3.00 5.69 10.90
C HIS A 8 -4.32 5.74 11.68
N ASP A 9 -5.43 6.01 11.02
CA ASP A 9 -6.74 6.05 11.68
C ASP A 9 -7.37 4.67 11.88
N ILE A 10 -6.85 3.66 11.18
CA ILE A 10 -7.44 2.32 11.24
C ILE A 10 -6.41 1.25 11.59
N TYR A 11 -5.31 1.65 12.20
CA TYR A 11 -4.16 0.76 12.44
C TYR A 11 -4.50 -0.47 13.29
N ASN A 12 -5.56 -0.40 14.09
CA ASN A 12 -5.96 -1.50 14.96
C ASN A 12 -7.17 -2.29 14.43
N ARG A 13 -7.57 -2.06 13.19
CA ARG A 13 -8.71 -2.74 12.59
C ARG A 13 -8.26 -3.57 11.40
N GLY A 14 -7.82 -4.81 11.70
CA GLY A 14 -7.20 -5.66 10.70
C GLY A 14 -7.99 -5.83 9.41
N SER A 15 -9.29 -6.13 9.50
CA SER A 15 -10.10 -6.33 8.30
C SER A 15 -10.29 -5.03 7.52
N ASP A 16 -10.36 -3.90 8.22
CA ASP A 16 -10.48 -2.60 7.56
C ASP A 16 -9.20 -2.23 6.82
N ILE A 17 -8.04 -2.64 7.38
CA ILE A 17 -6.76 -2.41 6.72
C ILE A 17 -6.71 -3.16 5.39
N ASP A 18 -7.07 -4.43 5.40
CA ASP A 18 -7.04 -5.24 4.17
C ASP A 18 -8.00 -4.67 3.13
N ARG A 19 -9.18 -4.24 3.56
CA ARG A 19 -10.16 -3.64 2.66
C ARG A 19 -9.64 -2.33 2.07
N ALA A 20 -9.05 -1.47 2.91
CA ALA A 20 -8.50 -0.21 2.45
C ALA A 20 -7.38 -0.42 1.43
N LEU A 21 -6.52 -1.41 1.68
CA LEU A 21 -5.44 -1.74 0.76
C LEU A 21 -6.00 -2.23 -0.58
N ARG A 22 -6.99 -3.11 -0.55
CA ARG A 22 -7.61 -3.61 -1.76
C ARG A 22 -8.28 -2.47 -2.54
N ASP A 23 -9.00 -1.61 -1.83
CA ASP A 23 -9.70 -0.50 -2.46
C ASP A 23 -8.73 0.47 -3.14
N ILE A 24 -7.60 0.78 -2.51
CA ILE A 24 -6.64 1.70 -3.11
C ILE A 24 -5.96 1.07 -4.32
N ILE A 25 -5.68 -0.23 -4.27
CA ILE A 25 -5.08 -0.93 -5.40
C ILE A 25 -6.08 -0.99 -6.57
N ASP A 26 -7.35 -1.29 -6.28
CA ASP A 26 -8.40 -1.31 -7.31
C ASP A 26 -8.55 0.07 -7.95
N GLU A 27 -8.50 1.11 -7.15
CA GLU A 27 -8.57 2.48 -7.66
C GLU A 27 -7.37 2.79 -8.56
N ALA A 28 -6.17 2.39 -8.13
CA ALA A 28 -4.96 2.61 -8.90
C ALA A 28 -5.05 1.92 -10.26
N VAL A 29 -5.58 0.71 -10.28
CA VAL A 29 -5.76 -0.03 -11.54
C VAL A 29 -6.79 0.68 -12.43
N ARG A 30 -7.89 1.12 -11.82
CA ARG A 30 -8.97 1.76 -12.55
C ARG A 30 -8.54 3.05 -13.24
N ILE A 31 -7.74 3.88 -12.55
CA ILE A 31 -7.30 5.16 -13.10
C ILE A 31 -5.88 5.11 -13.67
N LYS A 32 -5.25 3.94 -13.64
CA LYS A 32 -3.88 3.73 -14.11
C LYS A 32 -2.90 4.66 -13.40
N ALA A 33 -2.99 4.73 -12.07
CA ALA A 33 -2.08 5.52 -11.27
C ALA A 33 -0.66 4.96 -11.38
N LYS A 34 0.32 5.84 -11.47
CA LYS A 34 1.72 5.42 -11.56
C LYS A 34 2.24 4.94 -10.23
N THR A 35 1.84 5.58 -9.15
CA THR A 35 2.31 5.26 -7.81
C THR A 35 1.19 5.34 -6.81
N VAL A 36 1.30 4.54 -5.76
CA VAL A 36 0.43 4.60 -4.59
C VAL A 36 1.34 4.70 -3.36
N GLU A 37 1.14 5.74 -2.57
CA GLU A 37 1.89 5.94 -1.34
C GLU A 37 1.03 5.44 -0.18
N ILE A 38 1.57 4.50 0.60
CA ILE A 38 0.88 3.93 1.75
C ILE A 38 1.63 4.33 3.01
N ILE A 39 0.95 4.97 3.93
CA ILE A 39 1.52 5.41 5.20
C ILE A 39 0.95 4.55 6.32
N PRO A 40 1.75 3.59 6.86
CA PRO A 40 1.25 2.72 7.93
C PRO A 40 1.03 3.45 9.25
N GLY A 41 1.63 4.64 9.40
CA GLY A 41 1.51 5.37 10.63
C GLY A 41 2.64 5.07 11.60
N LYS A 42 2.62 5.74 12.73
CA LYS A 42 3.62 5.57 13.77
C LYS A 42 3.42 4.24 14.47
N GLY A 43 4.48 3.69 14.97
CA GLY A 43 4.41 2.64 15.94
C GLY A 43 5.01 1.34 15.49
N SER A 44 4.26 0.26 15.65
CA SER A 44 4.82 -1.06 15.48
C SER A 44 5.09 -1.37 14.01
N GLY A 45 6.15 -2.11 13.77
CA GLY A 45 6.43 -2.63 12.45
C GLY A 45 5.41 -3.66 11.98
N ALA A 46 4.48 -4.04 12.86
CA ALA A 46 3.46 -5.03 12.52
C ALA A 46 2.56 -4.55 11.39
N LEU A 47 2.16 -3.29 11.43
CA LEU A 47 1.30 -2.74 10.38
C LEU A 47 2.03 -2.68 9.05
N LYS A 48 3.30 -2.27 9.09
CA LYS A 48 4.14 -2.24 7.88
C LYS A 48 4.28 -3.65 7.30
N LYS A 49 4.53 -4.63 8.16
CA LYS A 49 4.64 -6.02 7.71
C LYS A 49 3.35 -6.51 7.09
N ARG A 50 2.22 -6.12 7.67
CA ARG A 50 0.91 -6.51 7.15
C ARG A 50 0.69 -5.94 5.75
N VAL A 51 1.06 -4.67 5.53
CA VAL A 51 0.97 -4.04 4.22
C VAL A 51 1.85 -4.77 3.21
N LEU A 52 3.09 -5.05 3.60
CA LEU A 52 4.03 -5.73 2.71
C LEU A 52 3.56 -7.14 2.35
N ARG A 53 2.98 -7.85 3.33
CA ARG A 53 2.43 -9.19 3.11
C ARG A 53 1.26 -9.13 2.12
N PHE A 54 0.40 -8.13 2.27
CA PHE A 54 -0.71 -7.93 1.34
C PHE A 54 -0.19 -7.72 -0.08
N LEU A 55 0.81 -6.85 -0.23
CA LEU A 55 1.36 -6.53 -1.55
C LEU A 55 2.11 -7.70 -2.17
N ASP A 56 2.56 -8.65 -1.35
CA ASP A 56 3.29 -9.82 -1.81
C ASP A 56 2.39 -10.95 -2.26
N GLN A 57 1.08 -10.81 -2.09
CA GLN A 57 0.15 -11.81 -2.60
C GLN A 57 0.26 -11.91 -4.12
N LYS A 58 0.16 -13.13 -4.62
CA LYS A 58 0.39 -13.40 -6.05
C LYS A 58 -0.47 -12.52 -6.95
N GLU A 59 -1.76 -12.39 -6.64
CA GLU A 59 -2.69 -11.59 -7.45
C GLU A 59 -2.33 -10.12 -7.42
N ILE A 60 -1.94 -9.63 -6.25
CA ILE A 60 -1.59 -8.22 -6.09
C ILE A 60 -0.21 -7.94 -6.71
N LYS A 61 0.72 -8.86 -6.51
CA LYS A 61 2.07 -8.71 -7.04
C LYS A 61 2.08 -8.62 -8.56
N ALA A 62 1.14 -9.25 -9.22
CA ALA A 62 1.02 -9.20 -10.67
C ALA A 62 0.58 -7.83 -11.18
N LEU A 63 0.00 -7.00 -10.32
CA LEU A 63 -0.52 -5.68 -10.70
C LEU A 63 0.51 -4.57 -10.63
N HIS A 64 1.50 -4.72 -9.78
CA HIS A 64 2.53 -3.69 -9.63
C HIS A 64 3.90 -4.27 -9.99
N HIS A 65 4.83 -3.36 -10.27
CA HIS A 65 6.14 -3.82 -10.73
C HIS A 65 7.23 -3.64 -9.67
N ARG A 66 7.05 -2.75 -8.72
CA ARG A 66 8.06 -2.52 -7.70
C ARG A 66 7.42 -1.92 -6.44
N VAL A 67 7.96 -2.31 -5.29
CA VAL A 67 7.57 -1.73 -4.00
C VAL A 67 8.81 -1.10 -3.39
N GLU A 68 8.70 0.17 -3.05
CA GLU A 68 9.79 0.92 -2.44
C GLU A 68 9.44 1.22 -0.99
N LYS A 69 10.39 0.98 -0.08
CA LYS A 69 10.20 1.24 1.34
C LYS A 69 11.06 2.43 1.75
N ASP A 70 10.42 3.42 2.37
CA ASP A 70 11.09 4.59 2.86
C ASP A 70 11.21 4.48 4.39
N SER A 71 12.40 4.21 4.90
CA SER A 71 12.63 4.05 6.34
C SER A 71 12.72 5.38 7.08
N ASP A 72 12.89 6.48 6.36
CA ASP A 72 13.08 7.78 6.98
C ASP A 72 11.78 8.45 7.40
N ASN A 73 10.65 8.07 6.80
CA ASN A 73 9.36 8.69 7.09
C ASN A 73 8.38 7.65 7.60
N PHE A 74 8.67 7.11 8.79
CA PHE A 74 7.77 6.15 9.47
C PHE A 74 7.49 4.91 8.62
N GLY A 75 8.41 4.55 7.77
CA GLY A 75 8.25 3.34 6.98
C GLY A 75 7.24 3.46 5.85
N ARG A 76 7.11 4.66 5.30
CA ARG A 76 6.24 4.87 4.15
C ARG A 76 6.55 3.88 3.05
N ILE A 77 5.51 3.36 2.41
CA ILE A 77 5.64 2.36 1.35
C ILE A 77 5.11 2.97 0.06
N ILE A 78 5.88 2.88 -1.01
CA ILE A 78 5.50 3.39 -2.32
C ILE A 78 5.40 2.22 -3.29
N VAL A 79 4.21 2.03 -3.85
CA VAL A 79 3.95 0.97 -4.83
C VAL A 79 4.03 1.58 -6.22
N HIS A 80 4.90 1.04 -7.05
CA HIS A 80 5.08 1.53 -8.42
C HIS A 80 4.38 0.59 -9.40
N PHE A 81 3.53 1.16 -10.23
CA PHE A 81 2.80 0.42 -11.25
C PHE A 81 3.42 0.67 -12.61
N ARG A 82 3.24 -0.29 -13.50
CA ARG A 82 3.70 -0.17 -14.88
C ARG A 82 2.49 -0.30 -15.79
N TRP A 83 2.22 0.75 -16.54
CA TRP A 83 1.13 0.74 -17.52
C TRP A 83 1.70 0.88 -18.92
N LYS A 84 1.08 0.21 -19.84
CA LYS A 84 1.46 0.32 -21.26
C LYS A 84 0.69 1.44 -21.92
#